data_71541f5ee49bc62a0044078c679e28c9
#
_entry.id   71541f5ee49bc62a0044078c679e28c9
#
_cell.length_a   1.000
_cell.length_b   1.000
_cell.length_c   1.000
_cell.angle_alpha   90.00
_cell.angle_beta   90.00
_cell.angle_gamma   90.00
#
_symmetry.space_group_name_H-M   'P 1'
#
loop_
_entity.id
_entity.type
_entity.pdbx_description
1 polymer ?
#
loop_
_entity_poly.entity_id
_entity_poly.type
_entity_poly.pdbx_seq_one_letter_code
_entity_poly.pdbx_strand_id
1 'polypeptide(L)'
;MSNDTVFTFGGNAPHTNARQKDKTVTGGKGANLAEMASIGLPVPPGFTIATEECLTYLAGGSDFTSKLRSDVAAALNHVEKTVGKGFGDAADPLLVSVRSGAAVSMPGMMDTVLNLGLNDDTVAGLANTSGDERFAWDSYRRFIQMYGDVVLGVDHGLFEEALEIAKEDQGYYADTELSAEEWKVLVAEYKAIVERELGSPFPQDPVEQLWGAISAVFDSWDTERAKIYRRLNDIPHDMGTAVNVQAMVFGNMGDTRRSHARSLRRACARVRPARTSLHRHAGHRVHRSAGQAVAAPDAQRQAHCQGGAQDGGRHGR
;
A
#
# COMPACT_ATOMS: atom_id res chain seq x y z
N MET A 1 12.46 18.66 -24.01
CA MET A 1 11.57 17.71 -23.28
C MET A 1 11.73 18.02 -21.82
N SER A 2 10.64 18.24 -21.06
CA SER A 2 10.75 18.54 -19.62
C SER A 2 11.35 17.30 -18.93
N ASN A 3 12.33 17.55 -18.07
CA ASN A 3 13.03 16.50 -17.34
C ASN A 3 12.36 16.31 -15.96
N ASP A 4 11.02 16.29 -15.98
CA ASP A 4 10.22 16.15 -14.76
C ASP A 4 10.35 14.72 -14.24
N THR A 5 10.64 14.58 -12.95
CA THR A 5 10.78 13.31 -12.25
C THR A 5 9.70 13.12 -11.19
N VAL A 6 8.88 14.15 -10.92
CA VAL A 6 7.72 14.09 -10.01
C VAL A 6 6.46 14.49 -10.78
N PHE A 7 5.45 13.64 -10.74
CA PHE A 7 4.21 13.76 -11.52
C PHE A 7 3.00 13.76 -10.61
N THR A 8 2.26 14.85 -10.53
CA THR A 8 0.99 14.93 -9.79
C THR A 8 -0.14 14.23 -10.55
N PHE A 9 -1.09 13.63 -9.81
CA PHE A 9 -2.28 12.99 -10.37
C PHE A 9 -3.49 13.21 -9.44
N GLY A 10 -4.68 13.01 -10.01
CA GLY A 10 -5.95 13.17 -9.28
C GLY A 10 -6.37 14.64 -9.10
N GLY A 11 -7.60 14.88 -8.65
CA GLY A 11 -8.15 16.23 -8.57
C GLY A 11 -8.17 16.92 -9.93
N ASN A 12 -7.65 18.14 -10.00
CA ASN A 12 -7.55 18.94 -11.23
C ASN A 12 -6.13 18.95 -11.81
N ALA A 13 -5.29 17.98 -11.46
CA ALA A 13 -3.92 17.90 -11.97
C ALA A 13 -3.91 17.73 -13.51
N PRO A 14 -3.01 18.39 -14.23
CA PRO A 14 -2.88 18.20 -15.67
C PRO A 14 -2.33 16.79 -15.96
N HIS A 15 -3.11 15.96 -16.68
CA HIS A 15 -2.76 14.56 -17.01
C HIS A 15 -2.28 14.39 -18.46
N THR A 16 -1.63 15.40 -19.01
CA THR A 16 -1.28 15.45 -20.45
C THR A 16 0.13 14.98 -20.76
N ASN A 17 0.97 14.73 -19.75
CA ASN A 17 2.35 14.32 -19.97
C ASN A 17 2.43 12.82 -20.36
N ALA A 18 2.96 12.53 -21.55
CA ALA A 18 3.13 11.16 -22.02
C ALA A 18 4.05 10.32 -21.12
N ARG A 19 5.09 10.93 -20.51
CA ARG A 19 5.98 10.26 -19.55
C ARG A 19 5.23 9.77 -18.30
N GLN A 20 4.20 10.50 -17.86
CA GLN A 20 3.39 10.12 -16.70
C GLN A 20 2.62 8.81 -16.91
N LYS A 21 2.28 8.48 -18.18
CA LYS A 21 1.58 7.23 -18.56
C LYS A 21 2.53 6.11 -18.94
N ASP A 22 3.83 6.38 -19.00
CA ASP A 22 4.84 5.37 -19.29
C ASP A 22 5.16 4.57 -18.02
N LYS A 23 4.88 3.27 -18.06
CA LYS A 23 5.14 2.34 -16.96
C LYS A 23 6.62 2.19 -16.62
N THR A 24 7.50 2.46 -17.56
CA THR A 24 8.95 2.41 -17.30
C THR A 24 9.41 3.62 -16.48
N VAL A 25 8.67 4.73 -16.52
CA VAL A 25 8.97 5.97 -15.79
C VAL A 25 8.24 6.04 -14.46
N THR A 26 6.93 5.80 -14.44
CA THR A 26 6.07 5.99 -13.27
C THR A 26 5.63 4.67 -12.62
N GLY A 27 6.14 3.55 -13.13
CA GLY A 27 5.72 2.22 -12.73
C GLY A 27 4.29 1.89 -13.13
N GLY A 28 3.90 0.64 -12.93
CA GLY A 28 2.54 0.20 -13.27
C GLY A 28 1.44 0.91 -12.49
N LYS A 29 1.68 1.19 -11.20
CA LYS A 29 0.69 1.90 -10.35
C LYS A 29 0.55 3.37 -10.74
N GLY A 30 1.67 4.10 -10.91
CA GLY A 30 1.64 5.52 -11.27
C GLY A 30 1.01 5.76 -12.63
N ALA A 31 1.40 4.99 -13.64
CA ALA A 31 0.82 5.07 -14.99
C ALA A 31 -0.70 4.81 -14.98
N ASN A 32 -1.15 3.79 -14.25
CA ASN A 32 -2.59 3.49 -14.15
C ASN A 32 -3.36 4.57 -13.39
N LEU A 33 -2.79 5.16 -12.32
CA LEU A 33 -3.41 6.28 -11.59
C LEU A 33 -3.56 7.51 -12.50
N ALA A 34 -2.52 7.84 -13.27
CA ALA A 34 -2.55 8.93 -14.22
C ALA A 34 -3.58 8.69 -15.34
N GLU A 35 -3.67 7.47 -15.85
CA GLU A 35 -4.65 7.11 -16.88
C GLU A 35 -6.08 7.19 -16.34
N MET A 36 -6.35 6.60 -15.17
CA MET A 36 -7.67 6.67 -14.52
C MET A 36 -8.10 8.11 -14.28
N ALA A 37 -7.20 8.96 -13.79
CA ALA A 37 -7.48 10.37 -13.58
C ALA A 37 -7.75 11.10 -14.91
N SER A 38 -7.00 10.78 -15.97
CA SER A 38 -7.17 11.42 -17.28
C SER A 38 -8.50 11.12 -17.98
N ILE A 39 -9.15 10.00 -17.65
CA ILE A 39 -10.49 9.65 -18.14
C ILE A 39 -11.61 10.09 -17.19
N GLY A 40 -11.30 10.91 -16.19
CA GLY A 40 -12.26 11.51 -15.28
C GLY A 40 -12.74 10.60 -14.15
N LEU A 41 -12.03 9.52 -13.83
CA LEU A 41 -12.31 8.74 -12.62
C LEU A 41 -11.89 9.53 -11.38
N PRO A 42 -12.64 9.43 -10.26
CA PRO A 42 -12.33 10.13 -9.02
C PRO A 42 -11.14 9.46 -8.31
N VAL A 43 -9.93 9.72 -8.80
CA VAL A 43 -8.68 9.25 -8.21
C VAL A 43 -8.31 10.21 -7.08
N PRO A 44 -8.05 9.73 -5.84
CA PRO A 44 -7.54 10.57 -4.77
C PRO A 44 -6.24 11.25 -5.21
N PRO A 45 -6.06 12.55 -4.91
CA PRO A 45 -4.87 13.30 -5.31
C PRO A 45 -3.59 12.70 -4.75
N GLY A 46 -2.53 12.83 -5.52
CA GLY A 46 -1.22 12.33 -5.16
C GLY A 46 -0.14 12.71 -6.17
N PHE A 47 1.03 12.15 -6.00
CA PHE A 47 2.12 12.28 -6.95
C PHE A 47 2.93 10.99 -7.05
N THR A 48 3.61 10.83 -8.17
CA THR A 48 4.54 9.71 -8.43
C THR A 48 5.94 10.27 -8.62
N ILE A 49 6.91 9.74 -7.89
CA ILE A 49 8.34 9.94 -8.11
C ILE A 49 8.79 8.87 -9.11
N ALA A 50 9.51 9.27 -10.14
CA ALA A 50 9.92 8.40 -11.24
C ALA A 50 10.94 7.33 -10.82
N THR A 51 10.99 6.25 -11.59
CA THR A 51 11.92 5.12 -11.38
C THR A 51 13.39 5.55 -11.47
N GLU A 52 13.70 6.56 -12.28
CA GLU A 52 15.06 7.09 -12.45
C GLU A 52 15.62 7.70 -11.15
N GLU A 53 14.76 8.24 -10.28
CA GLU A 53 15.17 8.77 -8.97
C GLU A 53 15.57 7.64 -8.01
N CYS A 54 14.94 6.48 -8.10
CA CYS A 54 15.35 5.29 -7.35
C CYS A 54 16.78 4.85 -7.74
N LEU A 55 17.07 4.80 -9.03
CA LEU A 55 18.39 4.42 -9.51
C LEU A 55 19.46 5.45 -9.12
N THR A 56 19.12 6.74 -9.19
CA THR A 56 20.00 7.84 -8.75
C THR A 56 20.29 7.76 -7.26
N TYR A 57 19.24 7.53 -6.44
CA TYR A 57 19.35 7.36 -5.00
C TYR A 57 20.26 6.17 -4.63
N LEU A 58 20.03 5.02 -5.22
CA LEU A 58 20.83 3.81 -4.95
C LEU A 58 22.28 3.95 -5.42
N ALA A 59 22.54 4.67 -6.52
CA ALA A 59 23.88 4.91 -7.03
C ALA A 59 24.62 6.02 -6.27
N GLY A 60 23.87 6.98 -5.70
CA GLY A 60 24.42 8.17 -5.02
C GLY A 60 24.70 8.01 -3.53
N GLY A 61 24.63 6.78 -2.97
CA GLY A 61 24.87 6.55 -1.54
C GLY A 61 23.66 6.90 -0.66
N SER A 62 22.46 6.78 -1.20
CA SER A 62 21.19 6.96 -0.48
C SER A 62 20.87 8.42 -0.09
N ASP A 63 21.32 9.38 -0.89
CA ASP A 63 21.00 10.80 -0.72
C ASP A 63 20.02 11.33 -1.77
N PHE A 64 19.15 12.26 -1.35
CA PHE A 64 18.20 12.92 -2.24
C PHE A 64 18.72 14.23 -2.77
N THR A 65 18.61 14.46 -4.07
CA THR A 65 19.01 15.73 -4.67
C THR A 65 18.16 16.90 -4.18
N SER A 66 18.74 18.11 -4.11
CA SER A 66 17.99 19.31 -3.75
C SER A 66 16.82 19.59 -4.70
N LYS A 67 16.98 19.22 -5.99
CA LYS A 67 15.92 19.32 -6.98
C LYS A 67 14.74 18.40 -6.61
N LEU A 68 15.00 17.13 -6.33
CA LEU A 68 13.94 16.18 -5.95
C LEU A 68 13.21 16.65 -4.69
N ARG A 69 13.95 17.14 -3.68
CA ARG A 69 13.34 17.68 -2.46
C ARG A 69 12.39 18.86 -2.76
N SER A 70 12.78 19.77 -3.65
CA SER A 70 11.94 20.89 -4.08
C SER A 70 10.71 20.44 -4.85
N ASP A 71 10.88 19.50 -5.79
CA ASP A 71 9.79 18.99 -6.63
C ASP A 71 8.76 18.21 -5.80
N VAL A 72 9.20 17.41 -4.82
CA VAL A 72 8.32 16.69 -3.88
C VAL A 72 7.56 17.67 -2.98
N ALA A 73 8.22 18.71 -2.47
CA ALA A 73 7.56 19.73 -1.65
C ALA A 73 6.48 20.49 -2.46
N ALA A 74 6.76 20.82 -3.72
CA ALA A 74 5.80 21.47 -4.61
C ALA A 74 4.60 20.54 -4.93
N ALA A 75 4.87 19.25 -5.14
CA ALA A 75 3.82 18.25 -5.40
C ALA A 75 2.95 18.01 -4.16
N LEU A 76 3.55 17.93 -2.97
CA LEU A 76 2.81 17.79 -1.71
C LEU A 76 1.89 19.01 -1.47
N ASN A 77 2.39 20.21 -1.66
CA ASN A 77 1.59 21.46 -1.56
C ASN A 77 0.42 21.47 -2.56
N HIS A 78 0.61 20.90 -3.76
CA HIS A 78 -0.49 20.72 -4.72
C HIS A 78 -1.56 19.75 -4.19
N VAL A 79 -1.15 18.64 -3.57
CA VAL A 79 -2.08 17.66 -2.96
C VAL A 79 -2.85 18.32 -1.81
N GLU A 80 -2.18 19.03 -0.90
CA GLU A 80 -2.79 19.77 0.20
C GLU A 80 -3.88 20.72 -0.28
N LYS A 81 -3.54 21.57 -1.25
CA LYS A 81 -4.50 22.52 -1.85
C LYS A 81 -5.69 21.82 -2.52
N THR A 82 -5.45 20.67 -3.15
CA THR A 82 -6.49 19.93 -3.87
C THR A 82 -7.45 19.23 -2.89
N VAL A 83 -6.92 18.72 -1.78
CA VAL A 83 -7.71 18.03 -0.73
C VAL A 83 -8.33 19.02 0.25
N GLY A 84 -7.70 20.19 0.44
CA GLY A 84 -8.09 21.20 1.43
C GLY A 84 -7.65 20.86 2.85
N LYS A 85 -6.59 20.03 3.01
CA LYS A 85 -6.02 19.59 4.29
C LYS A 85 -4.52 19.82 4.33
N GLY A 86 -3.96 20.05 5.52
CA GLY A 86 -2.52 20.28 5.70
C GLY A 86 -1.77 19.00 6.11
N PHE A 87 -0.62 18.76 5.50
CA PHE A 87 0.26 17.68 5.92
C PHE A 87 0.98 18.07 7.20
N GLY A 88 0.65 17.40 8.31
CA GLY A 88 1.09 17.77 9.65
C GLY A 88 0.22 18.82 10.35
N ASP A 89 -0.91 19.22 9.75
CA ASP A 89 -1.88 20.09 10.41
C ASP A 89 -2.56 19.34 11.58
N ALA A 90 -2.41 19.89 12.79
CA ALA A 90 -2.98 19.31 14.00
C ALA A 90 -4.51 19.34 14.05
N ALA A 91 -5.18 20.21 13.27
CA ALA A 91 -6.62 20.39 13.29
C ALA A 91 -7.33 19.53 12.22
N ASP A 92 -6.81 19.53 11.00
CA ASP A 92 -7.36 18.76 9.87
C ASP A 92 -6.24 18.12 9.03
N PRO A 93 -5.62 17.03 9.54
CA PRO A 93 -4.42 16.45 8.96
C PRO A 93 -4.69 15.80 7.60
N LEU A 94 -3.81 16.09 6.63
CA LEU A 94 -3.66 15.28 5.43
C LEU A 94 -2.84 14.04 5.78
N LEU A 95 -3.43 12.86 5.61
CA LEU A 95 -2.70 11.59 5.70
C LEU A 95 -2.45 11.03 4.31
N VAL A 96 -1.27 10.46 4.10
CA VAL A 96 -0.90 9.88 2.82
C VAL A 96 -0.44 8.42 2.95
N SER A 97 -0.52 7.70 1.85
CA SER A 97 0.14 6.41 1.67
C SER A 97 1.37 6.58 0.79
N VAL A 98 2.47 5.91 1.14
CA VAL A 98 3.70 5.82 0.34
C VAL A 98 3.86 4.39 -0.13
N ARG A 99 3.86 4.17 -1.44
CA ARG A 99 3.81 2.82 -2.03
C ARG A 99 4.75 2.69 -3.21
N SER A 100 5.40 1.58 -3.32
CA SER A 100 6.21 1.21 -4.50
C SER A 100 5.36 1.09 -5.77
N GLY A 101 5.98 1.33 -6.91
CA GLY A 101 5.35 1.23 -8.22
C GLY A 101 6.34 0.77 -9.29
N ALA A 102 6.81 -0.48 -9.24
CA ALA A 102 7.63 -1.04 -10.31
C ALA A 102 6.82 -1.22 -11.61
N ALA A 103 7.50 -1.17 -12.76
CA ALA A 103 6.87 -1.38 -14.07
C ALA A 103 6.24 -2.77 -14.19
N VAL A 104 6.88 -3.77 -13.59
CA VAL A 104 6.38 -5.15 -13.44
C VAL A 104 5.91 -5.35 -12.00
N SER A 105 4.73 -5.95 -11.83
CA SER A 105 4.18 -6.23 -10.50
C SER A 105 5.03 -7.26 -9.77
N MET A 106 5.45 -6.93 -8.54
CA MET A 106 6.26 -7.78 -7.66
C MET A 106 5.54 -7.94 -6.30
N PRO A 107 4.47 -8.78 -6.22
CA PRO A 107 3.64 -8.90 -5.02
C PRO A 107 4.46 -9.36 -3.80
N GLY A 108 4.32 -8.65 -2.67
CA GLY A 108 5.01 -8.97 -1.41
C GLY A 108 6.51 -8.68 -1.38
N MET A 109 7.09 -8.14 -2.49
CA MET A 109 8.53 -7.88 -2.57
C MET A 109 8.90 -6.45 -2.17
N MET A 110 7.95 -5.52 -2.24
CA MET A 110 8.18 -4.09 -2.09
C MET A 110 7.33 -3.52 -0.95
N ASP A 111 7.87 -2.55 -0.28
CA ASP A 111 7.29 -2.00 0.93
C ASP A 111 6.21 -0.94 0.67
N THR A 112 5.40 -0.71 1.70
CA THR A 112 4.28 0.24 1.70
C THR A 112 4.15 0.82 3.11
N VAL A 113 3.93 2.15 3.20
CA VAL A 113 3.60 2.83 4.45
C VAL A 113 2.26 3.52 4.30
N LEU A 114 1.35 3.30 5.24
CA LEU A 114 0.01 3.89 5.27
C LEU A 114 -0.14 4.82 6.46
N ASN A 115 -1.11 5.73 6.39
CA ASN A 115 -1.43 6.70 7.46
C ASN A 115 -0.26 7.62 7.82
N LEU A 116 0.67 7.84 6.90
CA LEU A 116 1.81 8.70 7.10
C LEU A 116 1.37 10.16 7.27
N GLY A 117 1.98 10.85 8.22
CA GLY A 117 1.56 12.17 8.68
C GLY A 117 0.89 12.16 10.05
N LEU A 118 0.64 10.96 10.63
CA LEU A 118 0.21 10.85 12.02
C LEU A 118 1.37 11.05 12.99
N ASN A 119 1.11 11.83 14.02
CA ASN A 119 1.96 12.06 15.17
C ASN A 119 1.09 12.37 16.40
N ASP A 120 1.69 12.75 17.51
CA ASP A 120 0.97 13.01 18.76
C ASP A 120 -0.01 14.19 18.64
N ASP A 121 0.25 15.17 17.78
CA ASP A 121 -0.62 16.32 17.55
C ASP A 121 -1.73 16.01 16.53
N THR A 122 -1.37 15.37 15.41
CA THR A 122 -2.30 15.15 14.30
C THR A 122 -3.31 14.04 14.57
N VAL A 123 -3.04 13.10 15.50
CA VAL A 123 -4.01 12.06 15.89
C VAL A 123 -5.26 12.67 16.52
N ALA A 124 -5.11 13.74 17.30
CA ALA A 124 -6.25 14.46 17.90
C ALA A 124 -7.12 15.13 16.81
N GLY A 125 -6.49 15.72 15.79
CA GLY A 125 -7.21 16.27 14.63
C GLY A 125 -7.97 15.20 13.86
N LEU A 126 -7.37 14.03 13.65
CA LEU A 126 -8.06 12.91 13.01
C LEU A 126 -9.25 12.42 13.85
N ALA A 127 -9.13 12.34 15.17
CA ALA A 127 -10.22 11.99 16.08
C ALA A 127 -11.38 12.97 15.96
N ASN A 128 -11.09 14.28 15.98
CA ASN A 128 -12.09 15.32 15.87
C ASN A 128 -12.80 15.31 14.51
N THR A 129 -12.05 15.22 13.42
CA THR A 129 -12.61 15.25 12.05
C THR A 129 -13.37 13.99 11.68
N SER A 130 -12.98 12.83 12.20
CA SER A 130 -13.69 11.56 11.98
C SER A 130 -14.89 11.37 12.91
N GLY A 131 -14.91 12.04 14.08
CA GLY A 131 -15.85 11.78 15.15
C GLY A 131 -15.69 10.40 15.80
N ASP A 132 -14.54 9.76 15.60
CA ASP A 132 -14.24 8.41 16.08
C ASP A 132 -12.81 8.36 16.63
N GLU A 133 -12.69 8.57 17.93
CA GLU A 133 -11.42 8.60 18.63
C GLU A 133 -10.71 7.23 18.59
N ARG A 134 -11.48 6.16 18.71
CA ARG A 134 -10.98 4.79 18.63
C ARG A 134 -10.31 4.53 17.27
N PHE A 135 -10.96 4.93 16.17
CA PHE A 135 -10.41 4.82 14.83
C PHE A 135 -9.11 5.61 14.67
N ALA A 136 -9.03 6.82 15.23
CA ALA A 136 -7.84 7.67 15.12
C ALA A 136 -6.63 7.02 15.80
N TRP A 137 -6.81 6.53 17.04
CA TRP A 137 -5.73 5.92 17.80
C TRP A 137 -5.32 4.54 17.26
N ASP A 138 -6.26 3.71 16.76
CA ASP A 138 -5.92 2.46 16.05
C ASP A 138 -5.15 2.77 14.75
N SER A 139 -5.52 3.84 14.03
CA SER A 139 -4.78 4.27 12.83
C SER A 139 -3.35 4.70 13.17
N TYR A 140 -3.15 5.40 14.29
CA TYR A 140 -1.84 5.84 14.74
C TYR A 140 -0.99 4.63 15.21
N ARG A 141 -1.56 3.72 15.98
CA ARG A 141 -0.90 2.48 16.38
C ARG A 141 -0.40 1.71 15.15
N ARG A 142 -1.26 1.49 14.15
CA ARG A 142 -0.91 0.80 12.90
C ARG A 142 0.18 1.53 12.12
N PHE A 143 0.17 2.86 12.16
CA PHE A 143 1.22 3.66 11.53
C PHE A 143 2.56 3.45 12.23
N ILE A 144 2.61 3.52 13.56
CA ILE A 144 3.87 3.31 14.32
C ILE A 144 4.42 1.91 14.06
N GLN A 145 3.59 0.88 14.11
CA GLN A 145 4.00 -0.50 13.84
C GLN A 145 4.57 -0.63 12.42
N MET A 146 3.85 -0.15 11.41
CA MET A 146 4.28 -0.26 10.01
C MET A 146 5.53 0.58 9.74
N TYR A 147 5.61 1.80 10.26
CA TYR A 147 6.77 2.67 10.10
C TYR A 147 7.97 2.12 10.85
N GLY A 148 7.76 1.64 12.08
CA GLY A 148 8.78 1.01 12.91
C GLY A 148 9.42 -0.21 12.23
N ASP A 149 8.61 -1.11 11.69
CA ASP A 149 9.07 -2.29 10.95
C ASP A 149 9.72 -1.91 9.62
N VAL A 150 8.99 -1.21 8.75
CA VAL A 150 9.40 -0.99 7.35
C VAL A 150 10.50 0.06 7.20
N VAL A 151 10.45 1.14 7.99
CA VAL A 151 11.35 2.30 7.82
C VAL A 151 12.48 2.27 8.83
N LEU A 152 12.16 1.96 10.08
CA LEU A 152 13.13 2.02 11.17
C LEU A 152 13.82 0.68 11.43
N GLY A 153 13.30 -0.44 10.88
CA GLY A 153 13.90 -1.77 11.01
C GLY A 153 13.72 -2.42 12.39
N VAL A 154 12.74 -1.97 13.17
CA VAL A 154 12.37 -2.60 14.45
C VAL A 154 11.62 -3.90 14.16
N ASP A 155 11.93 -4.96 14.90
CA ASP A 155 11.29 -6.26 14.71
C ASP A 155 9.77 -6.17 14.89
N HIS A 156 9.04 -6.57 13.85
CA HIS A 156 7.57 -6.62 13.83
C HIS A 156 6.99 -7.41 15.00
N GLY A 157 7.67 -8.48 15.42
CA GLY A 157 7.24 -9.36 16.51
C GLY A 157 7.10 -8.64 17.84
N LEU A 158 7.91 -7.61 18.11
CA LEU A 158 7.82 -6.83 19.35
C LEU A 158 6.51 -6.05 19.47
N PHE A 159 6.02 -5.54 18.33
CA PHE A 159 4.74 -4.82 18.27
C PHE A 159 3.55 -5.79 18.42
N GLU A 160 3.62 -6.95 17.76
CA GLU A 160 2.58 -7.98 17.87
C GLU A 160 2.50 -8.54 19.30
N GLU A 161 3.64 -8.81 19.94
CA GLU A 161 3.68 -9.27 21.33
C GLU A 161 3.02 -8.27 22.28
N ALA A 162 3.33 -6.97 22.16
CA ALA A 162 2.72 -5.93 22.97
C ALA A 162 1.19 -5.84 22.73
N LEU A 163 0.72 -6.02 21.50
CA LEU A 163 -0.70 -6.06 21.17
C LEU A 163 -1.40 -7.28 21.79
N GLU A 164 -0.80 -8.47 21.71
CA GLU A 164 -1.37 -9.68 22.29
C GLU A 164 -1.46 -9.57 23.81
N ILE A 165 -0.41 -9.08 24.50
CA ILE A 165 -0.43 -8.82 25.95
C ILE A 165 -1.56 -7.87 26.30
N ALA A 166 -1.72 -6.76 25.57
CA ALA A 166 -2.78 -5.79 25.81
C ALA A 166 -4.20 -6.40 25.67
N LYS A 167 -4.38 -7.35 24.76
CA LYS A 167 -5.65 -8.08 24.60
C LYS A 167 -5.86 -9.12 25.72
N GLU A 168 -4.83 -9.90 26.04
CA GLU A 168 -4.89 -10.94 27.07
C GLU A 168 -5.20 -10.37 28.45
N ASP A 169 -4.61 -9.24 28.81
CA ASP A 169 -4.84 -8.54 30.11
C ASP A 169 -6.31 -8.12 30.28
N GLN A 170 -7.02 -7.87 29.19
CA GLN A 170 -8.44 -7.51 29.20
C GLN A 170 -9.37 -8.70 28.88
N GLY A 171 -8.83 -9.84 28.50
CA GLY A 171 -9.60 -11.01 28.07
C GLY A 171 -10.24 -10.84 26.70
N TYR A 172 -9.65 -10.00 25.81
CA TYR A 172 -10.14 -9.76 24.47
C TYR A 172 -9.56 -10.75 23.46
N TYR A 173 -10.32 -11.03 22.39
CA TYR A 173 -9.94 -11.92 21.31
C TYR A 173 -9.69 -11.17 19.99
N ALA A 174 -10.21 -9.95 19.86
CA ALA A 174 -10.10 -9.19 18.62
C ALA A 174 -9.68 -7.74 18.90
N ASP A 175 -8.88 -7.18 17.98
CA ASP A 175 -8.46 -5.76 18.00
C ASP A 175 -9.65 -4.79 18.11
N THR A 176 -10.82 -5.21 17.60
CA THR A 176 -12.03 -4.40 17.60
C THR A 176 -12.64 -4.21 18.99
N GLU A 177 -12.21 -4.96 19.98
CA GLU A 177 -12.70 -4.89 21.36
C GLU A 177 -11.97 -3.83 22.17
N LEU A 178 -10.73 -3.46 21.78
CA LEU A 178 -9.94 -2.42 22.42
C LEU A 178 -10.62 -1.04 22.28
N SER A 179 -10.71 -0.33 23.37
CA SER A 179 -11.22 1.05 23.46
C SER A 179 -10.20 2.08 22.99
N ALA A 180 -10.61 3.34 22.86
CA ALA A 180 -9.70 4.44 22.52
C ALA A 180 -8.60 4.63 23.58
N GLU A 181 -8.94 4.48 24.86
CA GLU A 181 -7.98 4.65 25.95
C GLU A 181 -6.92 3.54 25.94
N GLU A 182 -7.32 2.29 25.69
CA GLU A 182 -6.39 1.17 25.57
C GLU A 182 -5.47 1.33 24.35
N TRP A 183 -5.98 1.86 23.24
CA TRP A 183 -5.14 2.20 22.10
C TRP A 183 -4.12 3.30 22.40
N LYS A 184 -4.46 4.30 23.24
CA LYS A 184 -3.51 5.33 23.69
C LYS A 184 -2.37 4.74 24.50
N VAL A 185 -2.69 3.82 25.41
CA VAL A 185 -1.68 3.11 26.20
C VAL A 185 -0.75 2.30 25.29
N LEU A 186 -1.33 1.56 24.35
CA LEU A 186 -0.54 0.75 23.41
C LEU A 186 0.33 1.59 22.46
N VAL A 187 -0.15 2.76 22.03
CA VAL A 187 0.66 3.73 21.25
C VAL A 187 1.87 4.22 22.04
N ALA A 188 1.70 4.48 23.34
CA ALA A 188 2.82 4.85 24.21
C ALA A 188 3.84 3.70 24.34
N GLU A 189 3.36 2.46 24.50
CA GLU A 189 4.23 1.26 24.54
C GLU A 189 4.97 1.06 23.21
N TYR A 190 4.30 1.21 22.06
CA TYR A 190 4.94 1.10 20.75
C TYR A 190 6.05 2.13 20.55
N LYS A 191 5.85 3.37 21.01
CA LYS A 191 6.91 4.40 20.99
C LYS A 191 8.06 4.04 21.91
N ALA A 192 7.78 3.49 23.09
CA ALA A 192 8.80 3.01 24.01
C ALA A 192 9.60 1.82 23.44
N ILE A 193 8.95 0.92 22.69
CA ILE A 193 9.63 -0.16 21.94
C ILE A 193 10.61 0.46 20.93
N VAL A 194 10.17 1.42 20.12
CA VAL A 194 11.04 2.08 19.13
C VAL A 194 12.23 2.76 19.82
N GLU A 195 12.00 3.50 20.89
CA GLU A 195 13.08 4.18 21.62
C GLU A 195 14.06 3.20 22.25
N ARG A 196 13.58 2.08 22.79
CA ARG A 196 14.41 1.03 23.39
C ARG A 196 15.31 0.35 22.34
N GLU A 197 14.77 0.03 21.16
CA GLU A 197 15.49 -0.69 20.11
C GLU A 197 16.49 0.20 19.36
N LEU A 198 16.16 1.49 19.18
CA LEU A 198 16.96 2.40 18.35
C LEU A 198 17.76 3.44 19.15
N GLY A 199 17.47 3.63 20.45
CA GLY A 199 18.06 4.68 21.29
C GLY A 199 17.60 6.09 20.92
N SER A 200 16.55 6.23 20.09
CA SER A 200 15.96 7.51 19.69
C SER A 200 14.42 7.39 19.62
N PRO A 201 13.69 8.47 19.91
CA PRO A 201 12.23 8.43 19.92
C PRO A 201 11.66 8.25 18.51
N PHE A 202 10.42 7.77 18.43
CA PHE A 202 9.67 7.70 17.17
C PHE A 202 9.54 9.11 16.54
N PRO A 203 9.88 9.27 15.23
CA PRO A 203 9.90 10.58 14.57
C PRO A 203 8.51 11.22 14.54
N GLN A 204 8.42 12.47 14.99
CA GLN A 204 7.17 13.24 15.07
C GLN A 204 7.02 14.26 13.93
N ASP A 205 8.09 14.58 13.18
CA ASP A 205 8.00 15.46 12.01
C ASP A 205 7.44 14.71 10.79
N PRO A 206 6.26 15.09 10.26
CA PRO A 206 5.67 14.44 9.10
C PRO A 206 6.56 14.49 7.85
N VAL A 207 7.37 15.54 7.68
CA VAL A 207 8.27 15.64 6.53
C VAL A 207 9.45 14.67 6.66
N GLU A 208 9.99 14.49 7.85
CA GLU A 208 10.98 13.46 8.14
C GLU A 208 10.40 12.06 7.89
N GLN A 209 9.18 11.80 8.39
CA GLN A 209 8.46 10.55 8.13
C GLN A 209 8.30 10.28 6.63
N LEU A 210 7.94 11.31 5.84
CA LEU A 210 7.76 11.18 4.39
C LEU A 210 9.05 10.76 3.70
N TRP A 211 10.17 11.41 4.02
CA TRP A 211 11.46 11.08 3.41
C TRP A 211 11.96 9.70 3.85
N GLY A 212 11.77 9.33 5.10
CA GLY A 212 12.06 7.97 5.59
C GLY A 212 11.28 6.90 4.82
N ALA A 213 9.97 7.12 4.60
CA ALA A 213 9.15 6.19 3.84
C ALA A 213 9.54 6.13 2.34
N ILE A 214 9.93 7.25 1.72
CA ILE A 214 10.44 7.26 0.33
C ILE A 214 11.74 6.47 0.24
N SER A 215 12.67 6.68 1.19
CA SER A 215 13.93 5.92 1.28
C SER A 215 13.65 4.42 1.38
N ALA A 216 12.81 4.01 2.34
CA ALA A 216 12.48 2.60 2.55
C ALA A 216 11.89 1.94 1.31
N VAL A 217 11.04 2.66 0.56
CA VAL A 217 10.51 2.14 -0.72
C VAL A 217 11.61 1.98 -1.75
N PHE A 218 12.56 2.90 -1.87
CA PHE A 218 13.69 2.75 -2.79
C PHE A 218 14.62 1.63 -2.35
N ASP A 219 14.94 1.54 -1.06
CA ASP A 219 15.79 0.48 -0.50
C ASP A 219 15.16 -0.91 -0.69
N SER A 220 13.81 -1.00 -0.64
CA SER A 220 13.10 -2.26 -0.87
C SER A 220 13.35 -2.85 -2.26
N TRP A 221 13.73 -2.02 -3.25
CA TRP A 221 14.17 -2.50 -4.56
C TRP A 221 15.46 -3.29 -4.48
N ASP A 222 16.38 -2.94 -3.58
CA ASP A 222 17.71 -3.56 -3.49
C ASP A 222 17.80 -4.69 -2.45
N THR A 223 16.70 -5.07 -1.80
CA THR A 223 16.66 -6.21 -0.86
C THR A 223 16.94 -7.54 -1.56
N GLU A 224 17.53 -8.49 -0.84
CA GLU A 224 17.81 -9.82 -1.39
C GLU A 224 16.55 -10.55 -1.87
N ARG A 225 15.44 -10.43 -1.15
CA ARG A 225 14.16 -11.01 -1.57
C ARG A 225 13.70 -10.42 -2.92
N ALA A 226 13.84 -9.09 -3.12
CA ALA A 226 13.48 -8.44 -4.38
C ALA A 226 14.44 -8.81 -5.52
N LYS A 227 15.74 -8.92 -5.25
CA LYS A 227 16.76 -9.38 -6.21
C LYS A 227 16.51 -10.81 -6.68
N ILE A 228 16.20 -11.72 -5.75
CA ILE A 228 15.88 -13.12 -6.07
C ILE A 228 14.62 -13.19 -6.92
N TYR A 229 13.55 -12.45 -6.53
CA TYR A 229 12.31 -12.41 -7.30
C TYR A 229 12.53 -11.92 -8.73
N ARG A 230 13.27 -10.82 -8.90
CA ARG A 230 13.60 -10.29 -10.24
C ARG A 230 14.37 -11.28 -11.09
N ARG A 231 15.37 -11.98 -10.50
CA ARG A 231 16.13 -13.01 -11.20
C ARG A 231 15.27 -14.18 -11.67
N LEU A 232 14.34 -14.63 -10.83
CA LEU A 232 13.43 -15.74 -11.14
C LEU A 232 12.37 -15.39 -12.20
N ASN A 233 12.08 -14.09 -12.38
CA ASN A 233 11.03 -13.61 -13.30
C ASN A 233 11.61 -12.81 -14.48
N ASP A 234 12.92 -12.89 -14.74
CA ASP A 234 13.61 -12.20 -15.82
C ASP A 234 13.36 -10.69 -15.85
N ILE A 235 13.25 -10.05 -14.67
CA ILE A 235 13.04 -8.61 -14.51
C ILE A 235 14.42 -7.93 -14.40
N PRO A 236 14.75 -6.95 -15.28
CA PRO A 236 16.00 -6.22 -15.24
C PRO A 236 16.23 -5.49 -13.90
N HIS A 237 17.46 -5.51 -13.39
CA HIS A 237 17.81 -4.86 -12.14
C HIS A 237 17.85 -3.33 -12.24
N ASP A 238 18.08 -2.80 -13.42
CA ASP A 238 18.19 -1.39 -13.76
C ASP A 238 16.84 -0.71 -14.06
N MET A 239 15.72 -1.40 -13.84
CA MET A 239 14.39 -0.79 -13.99
C MET A 239 14.04 0.20 -12.87
N GLY A 240 14.52 -0.04 -11.66
CA GLY A 240 14.14 0.73 -10.50
C GLY A 240 12.66 0.58 -10.10
N THR A 241 12.27 1.29 -9.06
CA THR A 241 10.88 1.43 -8.65
C THR A 241 10.47 2.89 -8.56
N ALA A 242 9.25 3.21 -8.98
CA ALA A 242 8.63 4.49 -8.68
C ALA A 242 8.07 4.50 -7.25
N VAL A 243 7.88 5.70 -6.69
CA VAL A 243 7.18 5.89 -5.42
C VAL A 243 5.88 6.64 -5.69
N ASN A 244 4.77 6.10 -5.21
CA ASN A 244 3.46 6.73 -5.29
C ASN A 244 3.05 7.24 -3.91
N VAL A 245 2.96 8.55 -3.76
CA VAL A 245 2.44 9.23 -2.57
C VAL A 245 1.02 9.68 -2.87
N GLN A 246 0.03 9.21 -2.08
CA GLN A 246 -1.37 9.44 -2.39
C GLN A 246 -2.17 9.72 -1.13
N ALA A 247 -3.06 10.73 -1.20
CA ALA A 247 -3.98 11.05 -0.12
C ALA A 247 -4.82 9.83 0.29
N MET A 248 -4.91 9.60 1.60
CA MET A 248 -5.74 8.54 2.17
C MET A 248 -7.21 8.92 2.10
N VAL A 249 -8.06 7.93 1.83
CA VAL A 249 -9.52 8.06 1.84
C VAL A 249 -10.09 7.01 2.76
N PHE A 250 -10.74 7.46 3.82
CA PHE A 250 -11.31 6.58 4.84
C PHE A 250 -12.78 6.29 4.56
N GLY A 251 -13.14 5.01 4.52
CA GLY A 251 -14.52 4.57 4.25
C GLY A 251 -15.49 4.75 5.41
N ASN A 252 -15.02 5.13 6.58
CA ASN A 252 -15.79 5.31 7.82
C ASN A 252 -16.11 6.78 8.13
N MET A 253 -15.71 7.73 7.30
CA MET A 253 -16.02 9.14 7.47
C MET A 253 -17.35 9.50 6.81
N GLY A 254 -18.43 9.62 7.61
CA GLY A 254 -19.76 10.06 7.20
C GLY A 254 -20.71 8.97 6.69
N ASP A 255 -21.99 9.35 6.53
CA ASP A 255 -23.10 8.45 6.16
C ASP A 255 -23.09 8.02 4.68
N THR A 256 -22.19 8.54 3.87
CA THR A 256 -22.10 8.30 2.42
C THR A 256 -21.31 7.05 2.04
N ARG A 257 -20.96 6.20 3.01
CA ARG A 257 -20.18 4.94 2.82
C ARG A 257 -20.63 4.06 1.65
N ARG A 258 -21.93 4.09 1.32
CA ARG A 258 -22.50 3.30 0.21
C ARG A 258 -22.51 4.06 -1.12
N SER A 259 -22.45 5.39 -1.13
CA SER A 259 -22.55 6.20 -2.34
C SER A 259 -21.22 6.24 -3.12
N HIS A 260 -20.07 6.30 -2.44
CA HIS A 260 -18.75 6.33 -3.09
C HIS A 260 -18.43 5.00 -3.80
N ALA A 261 -18.65 3.87 -3.13
CA ALA A 261 -18.48 2.54 -3.75
C ALA A 261 -19.48 2.33 -4.91
N ARG A 262 -20.69 2.90 -4.83
CA ARG A 262 -21.68 2.85 -5.92
C ARG A 262 -21.33 3.80 -7.06
N SER A 263 -20.77 4.99 -6.80
CA SER A 263 -20.32 5.91 -7.84
C SER A 263 -19.11 5.38 -8.59
N LEU A 264 -18.13 4.76 -7.90
CA LEU A 264 -17.00 4.06 -8.52
C LEU A 264 -17.46 2.88 -9.38
N ARG A 265 -18.42 2.06 -8.89
CA ARG A 265 -19.01 0.97 -9.69
C ARG A 265 -19.78 1.48 -10.91
N ARG A 266 -20.49 2.62 -10.80
CA ARG A 266 -21.18 3.25 -11.94
C ARG A 266 -20.23 3.89 -12.93
N ALA A 267 -19.14 4.51 -12.48
CA ALA A 267 -18.08 5.04 -13.35
C ALA A 267 -17.38 3.91 -14.11
N CYS A 268 -16.97 2.84 -13.44
CA CYS A 268 -16.39 1.66 -14.08
C CYS A 268 -17.36 0.96 -15.06
N ALA A 269 -18.67 0.97 -14.77
CA ALA A 269 -19.67 0.41 -15.69
C ALA A 269 -19.87 1.25 -16.96
N ARG A 270 -19.58 2.57 -16.92
CA ARG A 270 -19.66 3.46 -18.09
C ARG A 270 -18.45 3.34 -19.03
N VAL A 271 -17.34 2.80 -18.55
CA VAL A 271 -16.10 2.58 -19.33
C VAL A 271 -16.08 1.19 -19.99
N ARG A 272 -17.21 0.52 -20.18
CA ARG A 272 -17.27 -0.65 -21.06
C ARG A 272 -16.94 -0.21 -22.47
N PRO A 273 -15.88 -0.76 -23.13
CA PRO A 273 -15.65 -0.49 -24.53
C PRO A 273 -16.90 -0.90 -25.31
N ALA A 274 -17.33 -0.01 -26.23
CA ALA A 274 -18.39 -0.34 -27.17
C ALA A 274 -18.02 -1.66 -27.84
N ARG A 275 -18.87 -2.67 -27.68
CA ARG A 275 -18.74 -3.91 -28.44
C ARG A 275 -18.83 -3.50 -29.90
N THR A 276 -17.70 -3.51 -30.59
CA THR A 276 -17.68 -3.50 -32.02
C THR A 276 -18.46 -4.74 -32.50
N SER A 277 -19.62 -4.49 -33.08
CA SER A 277 -20.40 -5.50 -33.74
C SER A 277 -19.63 -5.96 -34.96
N LEU A 278 -18.85 -7.02 -34.83
CA LEU A 278 -18.34 -7.77 -35.97
C LEU A 278 -19.55 -8.40 -36.65
N HIS A 279 -19.90 -7.83 -37.79
CA HIS A 279 -20.81 -8.40 -38.76
C HIS A 279 -20.46 -9.86 -39.04
N ARG A 280 -21.39 -10.74 -38.69
CA ARG A 280 -21.41 -12.09 -39.22
C ARG A 280 -21.79 -12.00 -40.72
N HIS A 281 -20.84 -12.24 -41.60
CA HIS A 281 -21.14 -12.61 -42.96
C HIS A 281 -20.72 -14.04 -43.26
N ALA A 282 -21.68 -14.74 -43.77
CA ALA A 282 -21.64 -15.89 -44.68
C ALA A 282 -21.11 -17.24 -44.15
N GLY A 283 -21.98 -18.09 -44.02
CA GLY A 283 -22.16 -19.47 -44.18
C GLY A 283 -21.16 -20.25 -45.05
N HIS A 284 -20.70 -21.35 -44.47
CA HIS A 284 -20.43 -22.53 -45.27
C HIS A 284 -20.88 -23.75 -44.41
N ARG A 285 -21.86 -24.44 -45.02
CA ARG A 285 -22.34 -25.76 -44.60
C ARG A 285 -21.25 -26.79 -44.90
N VAL A 286 -20.77 -27.53 -43.92
CA VAL A 286 -20.07 -28.81 -44.17
C VAL A 286 -20.65 -29.86 -43.26
N HIS A 287 -20.83 -31.04 -43.82
CA HIS A 287 -21.53 -32.23 -43.41
C HIS A 287 -21.10 -32.80 -42.05
N ARG A 288 -22.08 -33.36 -41.37
CA ARG A 288 -21.93 -34.34 -40.26
C ARG A 288 -21.24 -35.62 -40.76
N SER A 289 -20.30 -36.12 -40.00
CA SER A 289 -20.06 -37.53 -39.85
C SER A 289 -19.83 -37.85 -38.39
N ALA A 290 -20.52 -38.91 -37.95
CA ALA A 290 -20.53 -39.44 -36.60
C ALA A 290 -19.24 -40.20 -36.28
N GLY A 291 -18.86 -40.25 -35.02
CA GLY A 291 -17.87 -41.23 -34.56
C GLY A 291 -17.33 -40.99 -33.15
N GLN A 292 -17.89 -41.69 -32.23
CA GLN A 292 -17.30 -42.31 -31.04
C GLN A 292 -16.93 -41.44 -29.83
N ALA A 293 -17.72 -41.66 -28.79
CA ALA A 293 -17.46 -41.41 -27.40
C ALA A 293 -16.30 -42.31 -26.89
N VAL A 294 -15.38 -41.71 -26.12
CA VAL A 294 -14.52 -42.45 -25.20
C VAL A 294 -14.66 -41.82 -23.81
N ALA A 295 -14.99 -42.69 -22.87
CA ALA A 295 -15.29 -42.41 -21.49
C ALA A 295 -14.05 -42.00 -20.70
N ALA A 296 -14.24 -41.10 -19.73
CA ALA A 296 -13.32 -40.81 -18.63
C ALA A 296 -13.37 -41.91 -17.57
N PRO A 297 -12.31 -42.22 -16.87
CA PRO A 297 -12.41 -42.94 -15.60
C PRO A 297 -12.38 -42.02 -14.39
N ASP A 298 -13.37 -42.22 -13.54
CA ASP A 298 -13.41 -41.80 -12.13
C ASP A 298 -12.20 -42.33 -11.37
N ALA A 299 -11.64 -41.49 -10.50
CA ALA A 299 -10.75 -41.92 -9.44
C ALA A 299 -11.27 -41.45 -8.09
N GLN A 300 -11.73 -42.42 -7.36
CA GLN A 300 -12.31 -42.35 -6.04
C GLN A 300 -11.35 -41.81 -4.98
N ARG A 301 -11.90 -40.92 -4.16
CA ARG A 301 -11.48 -40.68 -2.78
C ARG A 301 -11.72 -41.90 -1.93
N GLN A 302 -10.81 -42.25 -1.05
CA GLN A 302 -11.18 -42.75 0.28
C GLN A 302 -10.13 -42.42 1.32
N ALA A 303 -10.63 -41.84 2.40
CA ALA A 303 -9.98 -41.56 3.65
C ALA A 303 -9.69 -42.86 4.42
N HIS A 304 -8.64 -42.87 5.22
CA HIS A 304 -8.56 -43.75 6.38
C HIS A 304 -7.91 -42.99 7.55
N CYS A 305 -8.74 -42.61 8.49
CA CYS A 305 -8.40 -42.47 9.90
C CYS A 305 -8.49 -43.83 10.56
N GLN A 306 -7.60 -44.10 11.50
CA GLN A 306 -7.64 -44.96 12.70
C GLN A 306 -6.19 -45.42 12.90
N GLY A 307 -5.51 -45.19 14.00
CA GLY A 307 -5.90 -45.50 15.38
C GLY A 307 -4.97 -46.60 15.84
N GLY A 308 -4.22 -46.42 16.89
CA GLY A 308 -3.41 -47.47 17.50
C GLY A 308 -2.45 -46.90 18.55
N ALA A 309 -2.95 -46.77 19.76
CA ALA A 309 -2.16 -46.65 20.97
C ALA A 309 -1.58 -48.00 21.36
N GLN A 310 -0.60 -47.98 22.20
CA GLN A 310 -0.01 -48.96 23.16
C GLN A 310 1.49 -49.11 22.89
N ASP A 311 2.33 -49.03 23.82
CA ASP A 311 2.47 -49.36 25.20
C ASP A 311 3.96 -49.72 25.43
N GLY A 312 4.51 -49.36 26.54
CA GLY A 312 5.39 -50.25 27.24
C GLY A 312 6.90 -50.00 27.23
N GLY A 313 7.44 -49.61 28.39
CA GLY A 313 8.67 -50.23 28.85
C GLY A 313 9.84 -49.34 29.22
N ARG A 314 9.85 -48.82 30.42
CA ARG A 314 10.82 -48.99 31.55
C ARG A 314 12.28 -49.39 31.21
N HIS A 315 13.10 -48.74 31.97
CA HIS A 315 14.44 -48.99 32.52
C HIS A 315 15.51 -48.08 31.92
N GLY A 316 16.22 -47.25 32.65
CA GLY A 316 16.82 -47.43 33.97
C GLY A 316 18.33 -47.20 33.86
N ARG A 317 18.78 -46.11 34.29
CA ARG A 317 19.88 -45.76 35.15
C ARG A 317 20.27 -44.29 35.04
#